data_e54a5ce25979d8fef7a7d893a5ae6269
#
_entry.id   e54a5ce25979d8fef7a7d893a5ae6269
#
_cell.length_a   1.000
_cell.length_b   1.000
_cell.length_c   1.000
_cell.angle_alpha   90.00
_cell.angle_beta   90.00
_cell.angle_gamma   90.00
#
_symmetry.space_group_name_H-M   'P 1'
#
loop_
_entity.id
_entity.type
_entity.pdbx_description
1 polymer ?
#
loop_
_entity_poly.entity_id
_entity_poly.type
_entity_poly.pdbx_seq_one_letter_code
_entity_poly.pdbx_strand_id
1 'polypeptide(L)'
;IIKNNGNISKKIGEEALLEWGNTEYFEPFAGMTTRNVVNRLRQDASMGTWAFAGRLGTKLYKSHYYALSSNGAASKAYPAGLLSKGDIDKAIENTVELTMASHDDPYSISGACAVESAVSEAMKMKTSIHQIIEAALEGSIKGEKLARARKDIWTYPGPSVTKRIHMAVQIALRS
;
A
#
# COMPACT_ATOMS: atom_id res chain seq x y z
N ILE A 1 -9.54 11.56 -4.60
CA ILE A 1 -9.78 10.80 -5.85
C ILE A 1 -11.05 11.31 -6.53
N ILE A 2 -12.20 11.36 -5.86
CA ILE A 2 -13.46 11.89 -6.46
C ILE A 2 -13.29 13.32 -6.95
N LYS A 3 -12.71 14.21 -6.15
CA LYS A 3 -12.39 15.60 -6.52
C LYS A 3 -11.48 15.72 -7.77
N ASN A 4 -10.76 14.65 -8.12
CA ASN A 4 -9.80 14.58 -9.23
C ASN A 4 -10.30 13.69 -10.38
N ASN A 5 -11.61 13.56 -10.56
CA ASN A 5 -12.26 12.81 -11.64
C ASN A 5 -11.81 11.34 -11.73
N GLY A 6 -11.54 10.71 -10.59
CA GLY A 6 -11.09 9.32 -10.53
C GLY A 6 -9.60 9.09 -10.81
N ASN A 7 -8.84 10.14 -11.09
CA ASN A 7 -7.40 10.01 -11.28
C ASN A 7 -6.71 9.61 -9.97
N ILE A 8 -5.75 8.72 -10.09
CA ILE A 8 -4.93 8.23 -8.99
C ILE A 8 -3.47 8.51 -9.34
N SER A 9 -2.77 9.12 -8.39
CA SER A 9 -1.34 9.35 -8.47
C SER A 9 -0.77 9.49 -7.06
N LYS A 10 0.53 9.36 -6.93
CA LYS A 10 1.26 9.62 -5.71
C LYS A 10 0.93 11.01 -5.15
N LYS A 11 0.92 12.04 -5.99
CA LYS A 11 0.59 13.42 -5.58
C LYS A 11 -0.80 13.53 -4.97
N ILE A 12 -1.79 12.88 -5.53
CA ILE A 12 -3.15 12.84 -4.98
C ILE A 12 -3.19 12.13 -3.63
N GLY A 13 -2.38 11.08 -3.48
CA GLY A 13 -2.18 10.41 -2.19
C GLY A 13 -1.57 11.33 -1.13
N GLU A 14 -0.60 12.15 -1.52
CA GLU A 14 0.04 13.15 -0.66
C GLU A 14 -0.95 14.22 -0.19
N GLU A 15 -1.71 14.78 -1.14
CA GLU A 15 -2.73 15.79 -0.85
C GLU A 15 -3.79 15.24 0.10
N ALA A 16 -4.24 14.00 -0.12
CA ALA A 16 -5.19 13.34 0.76
C ALA A 16 -4.64 13.09 2.17
N LEU A 17 -3.36 12.75 2.29
CA LEU A 17 -2.69 12.61 3.59
C LEU A 17 -2.59 13.94 4.34
N LEU A 18 -2.30 15.02 3.64
CA LEU A 18 -2.28 16.37 4.23
C LEU A 18 -3.69 16.81 4.66
N GLU A 19 -4.71 16.56 3.82
CA GLU A 19 -6.11 16.87 4.15
C GLU A 19 -6.54 16.10 5.40
N TRP A 20 -6.27 14.79 5.46
CA TRP A 20 -6.54 13.99 6.65
C TRP A 20 -5.76 14.47 7.87
N GLY A 21 -4.47 14.81 7.69
CA GLY A 21 -3.61 15.34 8.74
C GLY A 21 -4.15 16.60 9.43
N ASN A 22 -5.06 17.33 8.79
CA ASN A 22 -5.69 18.55 9.33
C ASN A 22 -7.04 18.27 10.02
N THR A 23 -7.43 17.00 10.14
CA THR A 23 -8.69 16.61 10.82
C THR A 23 -8.44 16.16 12.25
N GLU A 24 -9.45 16.21 13.10
CA GLU A 24 -9.43 15.66 14.45
C GLU A 24 -9.23 14.14 14.51
N TYR A 25 -9.53 13.43 13.40
CA TYR A 25 -9.38 11.98 13.28
C TYR A 25 -7.94 11.54 12.99
N PHE A 26 -7.04 12.47 12.71
CA PHE A 26 -5.67 12.09 12.36
C PHE A 26 -4.90 11.53 13.55
N GLU A 27 -4.82 12.28 14.64
CA GLU A 27 -4.01 11.88 15.80
C GLU A 27 -4.47 10.57 16.45
N PRO A 28 -5.78 10.28 16.63
CA PRO A 28 -6.20 9.01 17.21
C PRO A 28 -5.91 7.79 16.32
N PHE A 29 -5.94 7.94 14.99
CA PHE A 29 -5.95 6.80 14.05
C PHE A 29 -4.71 6.67 13.16
N ALA A 30 -3.89 7.72 13.04
CA ALA A 30 -2.68 7.66 12.23
C ALA A 30 -1.57 6.86 12.91
N GLY A 31 -1.08 5.84 12.22
CA GLY A 31 0.12 5.11 12.64
C GLY A 31 1.39 5.97 12.51
N MET A 32 2.44 5.57 13.21
CA MET A 32 3.71 6.33 13.29
C MET A 32 4.30 6.66 11.91
N THR A 33 4.32 5.72 10.98
CA THR A 33 4.83 5.95 9.61
C THR A 33 4.05 7.07 8.92
N THR A 34 2.72 7.04 9.00
CA THR A 34 1.86 8.05 8.39
C THR A 34 2.03 9.43 9.04
N ARG A 35 2.13 9.50 10.37
CA ARG A 35 2.40 10.75 11.09
C ARG A 35 3.72 11.36 10.65
N ASN A 36 4.78 10.56 10.58
CA ASN A 36 6.09 11.02 10.14
C ASN A 36 6.05 11.58 8.71
N VAL A 37 5.32 10.91 7.82
CA VAL A 37 5.13 11.40 6.43
C VAL A 37 4.39 12.74 6.43
N VAL A 38 3.24 12.84 7.09
CA VAL A 38 2.43 14.07 7.13
C VAL A 38 3.22 15.23 7.74
N ASN A 39 3.97 14.98 8.82
CA ASN A 39 4.81 16.02 9.42
C ASN A 39 5.88 16.53 8.45
N ARG A 40 6.50 15.64 7.68
CA ARG A 40 7.46 16.06 6.63
C ARG A 40 6.77 16.78 5.48
N LEU A 41 5.58 16.31 5.06
CA LEU A 41 4.77 17.01 4.06
C LEU A 41 4.43 18.45 4.47
N ARG A 42 4.25 18.70 5.75
CA ARG A 42 4.00 20.04 6.29
C ARG A 42 5.27 20.92 6.34
N GLN A 43 6.43 20.31 6.58
CA GLN A 43 7.69 21.03 6.77
C GLN A 43 8.36 21.44 5.45
N ASP A 44 8.23 20.61 4.42
CA ASP A 44 8.93 20.81 3.14
C ASP A 44 7.99 20.60 1.96
N ALA A 45 7.58 21.69 1.34
CA ALA A 45 6.73 21.67 0.16
C ALA A 45 7.46 21.15 -1.10
N SER A 46 8.79 21.12 -1.12
CA SER A 46 9.62 20.67 -2.26
C SER A 46 9.79 19.16 -2.38
N MET A 47 9.44 18.45 -1.47
CA MET A 47 9.05 17.10 -1.10
C MET A 47 9.40 15.91 -2.00
N GLY A 48 10.45 15.96 -2.75
CA GLY A 48 10.96 14.77 -3.47
C GLY A 48 11.46 13.64 -2.56
N THR A 49 11.63 13.89 -1.27
CA THR A 49 12.31 12.96 -0.35
C THR A 49 11.42 12.33 0.73
N TRP A 50 10.25 12.83 0.98
CA TRP A 50 9.40 12.40 2.08
C TRP A 50 8.83 10.99 1.91
N ALA A 51 8.53 10.53 0.68
CA ALA A 51 8.13 9.14 0.42
C ALA A 51 9.19 8.14 0.87
N PHE A 52 10.43 8.60 0.98
CA PHE A 52 11.55 7.85 1.53
C PHE A 52 11.63 7.89 3.06
N ALA A 53 10.67 8.46 3.76
CA ALA A 53 10.73 8.47 5.22
C ALA A 53 10.93 7.06 5.79
N GLY A 54 10.28 6.06 5.18
CA GLY A 54 10.51 4.66 5.44
C GLY A 54 11.94 4.23 5.12
N ARG A 55 12.47 4.60 3.95
CA ARG A 55 13.81 4.22 3.49
C ARG A 55 14.93 4.94 4.21
N LEU A 56 14.78 6.22 4.50
CA LEU A 56 15.75 6.97 5.30
C LEU A 56 15.83 6.44 6.72
N GLY A 57 14.68 6.11 7.30
CA GLY A 57 14.63 5.43 8.59
C GLY A 57 15.35 4.08 8.55
N THR A 58 15.21 3.30 7.48
CA THR A 58 15.93 2.03 7.31
C THR A 58 17.44 2.22 7.20
N LYS A 59 17.92 3.26 6.55
CA LYS A 59 19.35 3.58 6.50
C LYS A 59 19.90 4.03 7.85
N LEU A 60 19.14 4.82 8.60
CA LEU A 60 19.53 5.35 9.89
C LEU A 60 19.38 4.33 11.02
N TYR A 61 18.43 3.40 10.89
CA TYR A 61 18.07 2.43 11.93
C TYR A 61 18.05 1.02 11.38
N LYS A 62 19.20 0.51 10.94
CA LYS A 62 19.36 -0.85 10.40
C LYS A 62 18.72 -1.96 11.24
N SER A 63 18.58 -1.76 12.54
CA SER A 63 17.97 -2.70 13.49
C SER A 63 16.43 -2.65 13.54
N HIS A 64 15.77 -1.70 12.86
CA HIS A 64 14.34 -1.45 12.96
C HIS A 64 13.61 -1.53 11.62
N TYR A 65 14.08 -2.37 10.70
CA TYR A 65 13.49 -2.55 9.37
C TYR A 65 11.99 -2.75 9.37
N TYR A 66 11.50 -3.55 10.32
CA TYR A 66 10.08 -3.89 10.39
C TYR A 66 9.21 -2.76 10.94
N ALA A 67 9.79 -1.75 11.56
CA ALA A 67 9.05 -0.62 12.12
C ALA A 67 8.50 0.34 11.05
N LEU A 68 8.92 0.18 9.81
CA LEU A 68 8.57 1.09 8.72
C LEU A 68 7.63 0.46 7.70
N SER A 69 7.66 -0.86 7.56
CA SER A 69 6.64 -1.60 6.85
C SER A 69 5.42 -1.76 7.75
N SER A 70 4.26 -1.35 7.29
CA SER A 70 3.04 -1.47 8.07
C SER A 70 1.82 -1.79 7.21
N ASN A 71 0.80 -2.38 7.83
CA ASN A 71 -0.51 -2.62 7.21
C ASN A 71 -1.28 -1.32 6.90
N GLY A 72 -0.80 -0.17 7.39
CA GLY A 72 -1.37 1.13 7.07
C GLY A 72 -1.37 1.47 5.57
N ALA A 73 -0.53 0.82 4.78
CA ALA A 73 -0.57 0.89 3.32
C ALA A 73 -1.87 0.28 2.78
N ALA A 74 -2.15 -0.98 3.15
CA ALA A 74 -3.34 -1.69 2.72
C ALA A 74 -4.63 -1.00 3.15
N SER A 75 -4.70 -0.52 4.40
CA SER A 75 -5.89 0.16 4.92
C SER A 75 -6.20 1.52 4.27
N LYS A 76 -5.24 2.14 3.60
CA LYS A 76 -5.42 3.44 2.90
C LYS A 76 -5.64 3.31 1.40
N ALA A 77 -5.26 2.20 0.81
CA ALA A 77 -5.27 2.03 -0.64
C ALA A 77 -6.60 1.49 -1.19
N TYR A 78 -7.54 1.06 -0.33
CA TYR A 78 -8.81 0.46 -0.75
C TYR A 78 -9.58 1.23 -1.86
N PRO A 79 -9.47 2.57 -2.01
CA PRO A 79 -10.12 3.25 -3.12
C PRO A 79 -9.60 2.81 -4.50
N ALA A 80 -8.35 2.34 -4.58
CA ALA A 80 -7.77 1.84 -5.84
C ALA A 80 -8.51 0.59 -6.33
N GLY A 81 -8.78 -0.37 -5.44
CA GLY A 81 -9.54 -1.57 -5.76
C GLY A 81 -10.98 -1.26 -6.18
N LEU A 82 -11.67 -0.41 -5.42
CA LEU A 82 -13.05 -0.01 -5.71
C LEU A 82 -13.20 0.66 -7.09
N LEU A 83 -12.27 1.55 -7.44
CA LEU A 83 -12.32 2.28 -8.71
C LEU A 83 -11.91 1.43 -9.92
N SER A 84 -11.21 0.34 -9.69
CA SER A 84 -10.74 -0.54 -10.75
C SER A 84 -11.81 -1.53 -11.24
N LYS A 85 -12.89 -1.74 -10.49
CA LYS A 85 -14.11 -2.46 -10.91
C LYS A 85 -13.85 -3.82 -11.56
N GLY A 86 -12.95 -4.60 -10.99
CA GLY A 86 -12.61 -5.93 -11.50
C GLY A 86 -11.39 -5.98 -12.43
N ASP A 87 -10.81 -4.86 -12.78
CA ASP A 87 -9.54 -4.77 -13.50
C ASP A 87 -8.38 -4.86 -12.49
N ILE A 88 -7.78 -6.03 -12.38
CA ILE A 88 -6.75 -6.34 -11.39
C ILE A 88 -5.45 -5.59 -11.69
N ASP A 89 -5.04 -5.47 -12.95
CA ASP A 89 -3.81 -4.77 -13.33
C ASP A 89 -3.92 -3.29 -13.00
N LYS A 90 -5.04 -2.68 -13.33
CA LYS A 90 -5.33 -1.29 -12.96
C LYS A 90 -5.41 -1.10 -11.44
N ALA A 91 -5.97 -2.04 -10.69
CA ALA A 91 -5.99 -2.00 -9.23
C ALA A 91 -4.56 -1.98 -8.67
N ILE A 92 -3.67 -2.82 -9.20
CA ILE A 92 -2.27 -2.91 -8.78
C ILE A 92 -1.52 -1.60 -9.07
N GLU A 93 -1.62 -1.08 -10.31
CA GLU A 93 -0.96 0.17 -10.69
C GLU A 93 -1.40 1.34 -9.80
N ASN A 94 -2.70 1.52 -9.65
CA ASN A 94 -3.27 2.55 -8.79
C ASN A 94 -2.84 2.40 -7.33
N THR A 95 -2.76 1.17 -6.84
CA THR A 95 -2.34 0.87 -5.48
C THR A 95 -0.88 1.23 -5.25
N VAL A 96 0.00 0.89 -6.18
CA VAL A 96 1.42 1.26 -6.10
C VAL A 96 1.55 2.78 -5.99
N GLU A 97 0.86 3.53 -6.84
CA GLU A 97 0.89 5.00 -6.81
C GLU A 97 0.43 5.57 -5.47
N LEU A 98 -0.71 5.12 -4.94
CA LEU A 98 -1.22 5.59 -3.64
C LEU A 98 -0.32 5.18 -2.47
N THR A 99 0.20 3.95 -2.50
CA THR A 99 1.04 3.41 -1.43
C THR A 99 2.36 4.15 -1.34
N MET A 100 2.95 4.50 -2.47
CA MET A 100 4.19 5.29 -2.55
C MET A 100 4.10 6.64 -1.86
N ALA A 101 2.90 7.17 -1.65
CA ALA A 101 2.69 8.40 -0.91
C ALA A 101 3.12 8.30 0.56
N SER A 102 3.14 7.11 1.16
CA SER A 102 3.50 6.94 2.57
C SER A 102 4.35 5.72 2.88
N HIS A 103 4.24 4.65 2.09
CA HIS A 103 4.88 3.36 2.35
C HIS A 103 5.57 2.87 1.08
N ASP A 104 6.77 3.37 0.85
CA ASP A 104 7.54 3.03 -0.34
C ASP A 104 8.52 1.87 -0.04
N ASP A 105 7.95 0.72 0.26
CA ASP A 105 8.69 -0.52 0.52
C ASP A 105 7.97 -1.75 -0.08
N PRO A 106 8.71 -2.81 -0.46
CA PRO A 106 8.13 -3.95 -1.17
C PRO A 106 7.07 -4.71 -0.38
N TYR A 107 7.16 -4.76 0.95
CA TYR A 107 6.22 -5.52 1.77
C TYR A 107 4.90 -4.78 1.93
N SER A 108 4.97 -3.48 2.21
CA SER A 108 3.77 -2.64 2.29
C SER A 108 3.05 -2.57 0.95
N ILE A 109 3.78 -2.42 -0.16
CA ILE A 109 3.22 -2.42 -1.51
C ILE A 109 2.61 -3.78 -1.85
N SER A 110 3.32 -4.89 -1.57
CA SER A 110 2.80 -6.24 -1.78
C SER A 110 1.50 -6.49 -1.00
N GLY A 111 1.48 -6.10 0.28
CA GLY A 111 0.29 -6.25 1.12
C GLY A 111 -0.89 -5.38 0.66
N ALA A 112 -0.63 -4.15 0.26
CA ALA A 112 -1.64 -3.26 -0.28
C ALA A 112 -2.21 -3.80 -1.59
N CYS A 113 -1.38 -4.22 -2.53
CA CYS A 113 -1.81 -4.80 -3.80
C CYS A 113 -2.62 -6.10 -3.61
N ALA A 114 -2.30 -6.90 -2.60
CA ALA A 114 -3.11 -8.08 -2.26
C ALA A 114 -4.55 -7.70 -1.88
N VAL A 115 -4.70 -6.73 -0.98
CA VAL A 115 -6.02 -6.28 -0.52
C VAL A 115 -6.80 -5.64 -1.65
N GLU A 116 -6.18 -4.77 -2.43
CA GLU A 116 -6.86 -4.01 -3.48
C GLU A 116 -7.26 -4.88 -4.67
N SER A 117 -6.45 -5.87 -5.01
CA SER A 117 -6.82 -6.85 -6.02
C SER A 117 -8.00 -7.70 -5.57
N ALA A 118 -8.04 -8.11 -4.30
CA ALA A 118 -9.18 -8.80 -3.73
C ALA A 118 -10.46 -7.93 -3.74
N VAL A 119 -10.33 -6.65 -3.38
CA VAL A 119 -11.45 -5.68 -3.42
C VAL A 119 -11.93 -5.50 -4.86
N SER A 120 -11.03 -5.32 -5.82
CA SER A 120 -11.37 -5.16 -7.24
C SER A 120 -12.10 -6.39 -7.77
N GLU A 121 -11.61 -7.61 -7.45
CA GLU A 121 -12.27 -8.85 -7.83
C GLU A 121 -13.67 -8.98 -7.21
N ALA A 122 -13.80 -8.63 -5.92
CA ALA A 122 -15.08 -8.66 -5.21
C ALA A 122 -16.13 -7.69 -5.79
N MET A 123 -15.71 -6.67 -6.56
CA MET A 123 -16.63 -5.76 -7.25
C MET A 123 -17.31 -6.40 -8.47
N LYS A 124 -16.86 -7.56 -8.93
CA LYS A 124 -17.52 -8.29 -10.02
C LYS A 124 -18.85 -8.89 -9.54
N MET A 125 -19.88 -8.83 -10.38
CA MET A 125 -21.23 -9.31 -10.04
C MET A 125 -21.29 -10.81 -9.72
N LYS A 126 -20.37 -11.59 -10.28
CA LYS A 126 -20.29 -13.05 -10.10
C LYS A 126 -18.84 -13.43 -9.84
N THR A 127 -18.45 -13.43 -8.60
CA THR A 127 -17.14 -13.92 -8.16
C THR A 127 -17.28 -14.89 -7.01
N SER A 128 -16.33 -15.79 -6.88
CA SER A 128 -16.24 -16.75 -5.78
C SER A 128 -15.14 -16.33 -4.80
N ILE A 129 -15.19 -16.88 -3.59
CA ILE A 129 -14.13 -16.67 -2.61
C ILE A 129 -12.76 -17.14 -3.13
N HIS A 130 -12.71 -18.20 -3.94
CA HIS A 130 -11.48 -18.67 -4.56
C HIS A 130 -10.89 -17.64 -5.51
N GLN A 131 -11.72 -17.02 -6.36
CA GLN A 131 -11.26 -15.95 -7.28
C GLN A 131 -10.76 -14.74 -6.53
N ILE A 132 -11.40 -14.36 -5.42
CA ILE A 132 -10.94 -13.27 -4.55
C ILE A 132 -9.57 -13.60 -3.93
N ILE A 133 -9.38 -14.83 -3.46
CA ILE A 133 -8.10 -15.29 -2.91
C ILE A 133 -7.01 -15.31 -4.00
N GLU A 134 -7.32 -15.81 -5.19
CA GLU A 134 -6.40 -15.81 -6.33
C GLU A 134 -5.98 -14.38 -6.72
N ALA A 135 -6.95 -13.46 -6.79
CA ALA A 135 -6.68 -12.06 -7.04
C ALA A 135 -5.77 -11.44 -5.97
N ALA A 136 -5.98 -11.76 -4.68
CA ALA A 136 -5.11 -11.33 -3.61
C ALA A 136 -3.67 -11.84 -3.76
N LEU A 137 -3.50 -13.10 -4.10
CA LEU A 137 -2.19 -13.71 -4.33
C LEU A 137 -1.50 -13.09 -5.55
N GLU A 138 -2.21 -12.93 -6.66
CA GLU A 138 -1.72 -12.27 -7.86
C GLU A 138 -1.28 -10.84 -7.58
N GLY A 139 -2.13 -10.06 -6.89
CA GLY A 139 -1.82 -8.69 -6.49
C GLY A 139 -0.56 -8.61 -5.64
N SER A 140 -0.41 -9.51 -4.65
CA SER A 140 0.77 -9.53 -3.80
C SER A 140 2.06 -9.82 -4.59
N ILE A 141 2.02 -10.75 -5.54
CA ILE A 141 3.18 -11.11 -6.38
C ILE A 141 3.56 -9.95 -7.31
N LYS A 142 2.58 -9.44 -8.07
CA LYS A 142 2.82 -8.34 -9.03
C LYS A 142 3.26 -7.07 -8.32
N GLY A 143 2.62 -6.70 -7.22
CA GLY A 143 2.98 -5.53 -6.41
C GLY A 143 4.41 -5.61 -5.86
N GLU A 144 4.81 -6.75 -5.31
CA GLU A 144 6.19 -6.96 -4.86
C GLU A 144 7.18 -6.87 -6.02
N LYS A 145 6.88 -7.47 -7.18
CA LYS A 145 7.71 -7.43 -8.38
C LYS A 145 7.90 -6.00 -8.88
N LEU A 146 6.83 -5.23 -8.99
CA LEU A 146 6.87 -3.82 -9.41
C LEU A 146 7.70 -2.98 -8.44
N ALA A 147 7.50 -3.15 -7.14
CA ALA A 147 8.27 -2.45 -6.13
C ALA A 147 9.78 -2.77 -6.22
N ARG A 148 10.13 -4.04 -6.37
CA ARG A 148 11.54 -4.48 -6.47
C ARG A 148 12.21 -4.12 -7.78
N ALA A 149 11.46 -3.95 -8.86
CA ALA A 149 12.00 -3.52 -10.17
C ALA A 149 12.48 -2.06 -10.16
N ARG A 150 12.05 -1.28 -9.19
CA ARG A 150 12.48 0.11 -9.04
C ARG A 150 13.91 0.17 -8.51
N LYS A 151 14.80 0.80 -9.27
CA LYS A 151 16.24 0.87 -8.94
C LYS A 151 16.53 1.63 -7.65
N ASP A 152 15.65 2.51 -7.27
CA ASP A 152 15.78 3.40 -6.12
C ASP A 152 15.18 2.83 -4.83
N ILE A 153 14.52 1.68 -4.89
CA ILE A 153 13.91 1.07 -3.72
C ILE A 153 14.93 0.23 -2.94
N TRP A 154 14.92 0.41 -1.63
CA TRP A 154 15.73 -0.43 -0.75
C TRP A 154 15.09 -1.81 -0.62
N THR A 155 15.85 -2.84 -0.98
CA THR A 155 15.41 -4.23 -0.79
C THR A 155 16.21 -4.86 0.34
N TYR A 156 15.53 -5.37 1.32
CA TYR A 156 16.11 -6.18 2.39
C TYR A 156 15.40 -7.54 2.47
N PRO A 157 16.10 -8.59 2.93
CA PRO A 157 15.46 -9.88 3.10
C PRO A 157 14.42 -9.81 4.20
N GLY A 158 13.25 -10.36 3.93
CA GLY A 158 12.14 -10.39 4.88
C GLY A 158 11.08 -11.41 4.47
N PRO A 159 10.07 -11.61 5.30
CA PRO A 159 9.03 -12.59 5.03
C PRO A 159 8.20 -12.19 3.80
N SER A 160 8.02 -13.13 2.88
CA SER A 160 7.15 -12.91 1.73
C SER A 160 5.69 -12.76 2.18
N VAL A 161 5.06 -11.66 1.79
CA VAL A 161 3.61 -11.42 2.04
C VAL A 161 2.79 -12.49 1.35
N THR A 162 3.10 -12.82 0.09
CA THR A 162 2.44 -13.86 -0.69
C THR A 162 2.47 -15.23 0.02
N LYS A 163 3.64 -15.64 0.53
CA LYS A 163 3.76 -16.91 1.26
C LYS A 163 2.90 -16.92 2.53
N ARG A 164 2.81 -15.79 3.23
CA ARG A 164 1.99 -15.68 4.44
C ARG A 164 0.50 -15.74 4.13
N ILE A 165 0.04 -15.08 3.05
CA ILE A 165 -1.35 -15.19 2.59
C ILE A 165 -1.66 -16.64 2.23
N HIS A 166 -0.80 -17.28 1.43
CA HIS A 166 -0.98 -18.69 1.05
C HIS A 166 -1.05 -19.61 2.27
N MET A 167 -0.18 -19.41 3.25
CA MET A 167 -0.18 -20.20 4.49
C MET A 167 -1.47 -20.01 5.30
N ALA A 168 -1.96 -18.77 5.41
CA ALA A 168 -3.23 -18.49 6.09
C ALA A 168 -4.42 -19.16 5.41
N VAL A 169 -4.48 -19.15 4.08
CA VAL A 169 -5.49 -19.87 3.30
C VAL A 169 -5.41 -21.37 3.54
N GLN A 170 -4.20 -21.96 3.52
CA GLN A 170 -4.02 -23.39 3.78
C GLN A 170 -4.46 -23.80 5.19
N ILE A 171 -4.26 -22.95 6.18
CA ILE A 171 -4.72 -23.19 7.56
C ILE A 171 -6.26 -23.14 7.60
N ALA A 172 -6.87 -22.13 6.99
CA ALA A 172 -8.32 -21.96 6.98
C ALA A 172 -9.05 -23.09 6.25
N LEU A 173 -8.45 -23.69 5.22
CA LEU A 173 -9.04 -24.83 4.49
C LEU A 173 -8.95 -26.16 5.24
N ARG A 174 -8.16 -26.23 6.32
CA ARG A 174 -7.98 -27.46 7.13
C ARG A 174 -8.79 -27.44 8.42
N SER A 175 -9.35 -26.29 8.77
CA SER A 175 -10.22 -26.09 9.94
C SER A 175 -11.69 -26.30 9.59
#